data_071619e47e753dfc79915cab2fd4dd88
#
_entry.id   071619e47e753dfc79915cab2fd4dd88
#
_cell.length_a   1.000
_cell.length_b   1.000
_cell.length_c   1.000
_cell.angle_alpha   90.00
_cell.angle_beta   90.00
_cell.angle_gamma   90.00
#
_symmetry.space_group_name_H-M   'P 1'
#
loop_
_entity.id
_entity.type
_entity.pdbx_description
1 polymer ?
#
loop_
_entity_poly.entity_id
_entity_poly.type
_entity_poly.pdbx_seq_one_letter_code
_entity_poly.pdbx_strand_id
1 'polypeptide(L)'
;MDKRRILIFEDSDIFADMLLEFLNGEGFYTERAENGLEGIKKVYSFLPELIVSDVEMPLFKGYQSTRLLKSRPATRGIPVIMFTSLGESKDKFWGEQAGADYYIEKSPENFEELSKQIQNLLGKNEPVDYELIKREGKRITDNSLIEMVNNLLDNKLFQTTLIGLLAELSSKASSLEETVQGVFALLGNVCQPDICSIMIKDEDNGLVVYNDNKAGYTVETEEDFKAITIADFNTCFSDYKVASKEINDFSKTGGNKKKIESYIMIPLKSSGKEYATVHIGTSIKEYFSPVILENLNVFLSSASPIIANALRLRQMDILQKKTRTAFARYVPIDVMDEIIKKSSTQSTQSETRVVAILFSDIRSFTTISENTQAQELVNFLNAYFSLMGNEIIGEGGNVDKFIGDAIMAIFGAPKTLENAAANAVRAALRMIKALSRVNTSGITLPKSGFGTGIGVNCGECVVGNIGFQDKLDYTVIGDTVNLASRLEGVTKYYRQPVIVSENIYNSAKNDFIFRKADSVRVKGKDQPVGLYTVYEAWQDDADEETPKSLIIEREALDQYNKGLKLYAMREWETAKQYFSKALSIAEKAGREDYLSSLYLSRISEYQINPPPPDWDCTITMTEK
;
A
#
# COMPACT_ATOMS: atom_id res chain seq x y z
N MET A 1 28.74 -60.30 32.55
CA MET A 1 28.22 -58.99 32.07
C MET A 1 26.81 -58.84 32.58
N ASP A 2 26.50 -57.74 33.26
CA ASP A 2 25.12 -57.51 33.67
C ASP A 2 24.26 -57.34 32.42
N LYS A 3 23.13 -58.06 32.38
CA LYS A 3 22.21 -57.97 31.24
C LYS A 3 21.60 -56.58 31.21
N ARG A 4 21.48 -55.98 30.01
CA ARG A 4 20.85 -54.67 29.78
C ARG A 4 19.36 -54.74 30.13
N ARG A 5 18.83 -53.73 30.82
CA ARG A 5 17.45 -53.69 31.35
C ARG A 5 16.51 -52.97 30.40
N ILE A 6 15.47 -53.67 29.95
CA ILE A 6 14.43 -53.13 29.09
C ILE A 6 13.09 -53.22 29.80
N LEU A 7 12.39 -52.13 29.90
CA LEU A 7 11.04 -52.07 30.47
C LEU A 7 10.00 -51.99 29.33
N ILE A 8 9.01 -52.89 29.40
CA ILE A 8 7.98 -53.02 28.37
C ILE A 8 6.67 -52.51 28.95
N PHE A 9 6.04 -51.55 28.29
CA PHE A 9 4.69 -51.07 28.59
C PHE A 9 3.73 -51.71 27.57
N GLU A 10 2.94 -52.68 28.02
CA GLU A 10 2.09 -53.52 27.18
C GLU A 10 0.93 -54.08 28.00
N ASP A 11 -0.31 -53.81 27.59
CA ASP A 11 -1.52 -54.26 28.26
C ASP A 11 -1.98 -55.67 27.82
N SER A 12 -1.64 -56.08 26.60
CA SER A 12 -1.96 -57.42 26.11
C SER A 12 -1.04 -58.48 26.69
N ASP A 13 -1.58 -59.42 27.47
CA ASP A 13 -0.82 -60.50 28.07
C ASP A 13 -0.12 -61.36 27.01
N ILE A 14 -0.85 -61.72 25.93
CA ILE A 14 -0.32 -62.56 24.86
C ILE A 14 0.87 -61.90 24.17
N PHE A 15 0.75 -60.63 23.86
CA PHE A 15 1.81 -59.93 23.14
C PHE A 15 3.00 -59.59 24.03
N ALA A 16 2.72 -59.26 25.29
CA ALA A 16 3.76 -59.06 26.30
C ALA A 16 4.61 -60.31 26.50
N ASP A 17 3.97 -61.51 26.65
CA ASP A 17 4.68 -62.77 26.82
C ASP A 17 5.57 -63.08 25.60
N MET A 18 5.08 -62.89 24.38
CA MET A 18 5.87 -63.07 23.16
C MET A 18 7.08 -62.11 23.11
N LEU A 19 6.90 -60.87 23.49
CA LEU A 19 7.95 -59.83 23.45
C LEU A 19 8.97 -60.07 24.57
N LEU A 20 8.52 -60.46 25.77
CA LEU A 20 9.37 -60.86 26.89
C LEU A 20 10.24 -62.08 26.54
N GLU A 21 9.62 -63.13 25.95
CA GLU A 21 10.34 -64.33 25.52
C GLU A 21 11.42 -64.01 24.48
N PHE A 22 11.04 -63.21 23.47
CA PHE A 22 11.96 -62.78 22.40
C PHE A 22 13.14 -61.97 22.97
N LEU A 23 12.90 -60.89 23.71
CA LEU A 23 13.95 -60.03 24.21
C LEU A 23 14.85 -60.70 25.28
N ASN A 24 14.27 -61.58 26.12
CA ASN A 24 15.06 -62.42 27.05
C ASN A 24 15.95 -63.44 26.32
N GLY A 25 15.45 -63.99 25.17
CA GLY A 25 16.24 -64.84 24.27
C GLY A 25 17.41 -64.09 23.63
N GLU A 26 17.24 -62.79 23.30
CA GLU A 26 18.30 -61.91 22.81
C GLU A 26 19.31 -61.47 23.88
N GLY A 27 19.10 -61.90 25.13
CA GLY A 27 20.04 -61.66 26.25
C GLY A 27 19.76 -60.41 27.08
N PHE A 28 18.65 -59.75 26.89
CA PHE A 28 18.21 -58.62 27.72
C PHE A 28 17.60 -59.10 29.04
N TYR A 29 17.48 -58.22 30.02
CA TYR A 29 16.71 -58.42 31.24
C TYR A 29 15.48 -57.55 31.18
N THR A 30 14.28 -58.17 31.16
CA THR A 30 13.04 -57.48 30.85
C THR A 30 12.05 -57.50 31.99
N GLU A 31 11.32 -56.43 32.21
CA GLU A 31 10.12 -56.37 33.02
C GLU A 31 8.95 -55.77 32.20
N ARG A 32 7.73 -56.17 32.59
CA ARG A 32 6.49 -55.66 32.00
C ARG A 32 5.78 -54.72 32.97
N ALA A 33 5.11 -53.71 32.41
CA ALA A 33 4.07 -52.91 33.04
C ALA A 33 2.79 -53.03 32.20
N GLU A 34 1.64 -53.24 32.83
CA GLU A 34 0.35 -53.47 32.16
C GLU A 34 -0.33 -52.19 31.69
N ASN A 35 0.16 -51.03 32.11
CA ASN A 35 -0.34 -49.71 31.73
C ASN A 35 0.74 -48.64 31.94
N GLY A 36 0.53 -47.46 31.37
CA GLY A 36 1.52 -46.39 31.43
C GLY A 36 1.79 -45.85 32.83
N LEU A 37 0.83 -45.87 33.75
CA LEU A 37 1.02 -45.41 35.14
C LEU A 37 1.93 -46.36 35.92
N GLU A 38 1.71 -47.66 35.80
CA GLU A 38 2.58 -48.69 36.35
C GLU A 38 3.97 -48.61 35.71
N GLY A 39 4.02 -48.42 34.40
CA GLY A 39 5.27 -48.25 33.65
C GLY A 39 6.13 -47.14 34.22
N ILE A 40 5.54 -45.96 34.43
CA ILE A 40 6.26 -44.83 35.04
C ILE A 40 6.80 -45.19 36.43
N LYS A 41 6.03 -45.86 37.30
CA LYS A 41 6.51 -46.30 38.62
C LYS A 41 7.68 -47.27 38.51
N LYS A 42 7.56 -48.23 37.59
CA LYS A 42 8.61 -49.23 37.35
C LYS A 42 9.90 -48.61 36.81
N VAL A 43 9.85 -47.51 36.08
CA VAL A 43 11.07 -46.79 35.66
C VAL A 43 11.95 -46.44 36.85
N TYR A 44 11.37 -46.01 37.96
CA TYR A 44 12.12 -45.62 39.17
C TYR A 44 12.59 -46.79 40.05
N SER A 45 11.94 -47.95 39.96
CA SER A 45 12.35 -49.15 40.70
C SER A 45 13.23 -50.08 39.89
N PHE A 46 12.90 -50.31 38.63
CA PHE A 46 13.60 -51.22 37.73
C PHE A 46 14.85 -50.58 37.10
N LEU A 47 14.85 -49.25 36.94
CA LEU A 47 15.95 -48.46 36.36
C LEU A 47 16.31 -48.94 34.93
N PRO A 48 15.37 -48.89 33.98
CA PRO A 48 15.61 -49.41 32.63
C PRO A 48 16.63 -48.56 31.85
N GLU A 49 17.33 -49.22 30.93
CA GLU A 49 18.24 -48.57 29.98
C GLU A 49 17.52 -48.18 28.69
N LEU A 50 16.35 -48.81 28.43
CA LEU A 50 15.46 -48.51 27.31
C LEU A 50 14.03 -48.93 27.67
N ILE A 51 13.07 -48.23 27.08
CA ILE A 51 11.64 -48.52 27.22
C ILE A 51 11.07 -48.88 25.86
N VAL A 52 10.30 -49.98 25.78
CA VAL A 52 9.44 -50.31 24.65
C VAL A 52 8.00 -50.10 25.10
N SER A 53 7.26 -49.25 24.44
CA SER A 53 5.91 -48.87 24.86
C SER A 53 4.89 -49.06 23.76
N ASP A 54 3.78 -49.76 24.05
CA ASP A 54 2.60 -49.63 23.20
C ASP A 54 1.99 -48.22 23.33
N VAL A 55 1.29 -47.79 22.31
CA VAL A 55 0.60 -46.51 22.28
C VAL A 55 -0.74 -46.58 23.00
N GLU A 56 -1.55 -47.59 22.70
CA GLU A 56 -2.87 -47.75 23.27
C GLU A 56 -2.83 -48.67 24.49
N MET A 57 -2.94 -48.09 25.65
CA MET A 57 -3.00 -48.78 26.94
C MET A 57 -4.05 -48.15 27.85
N PRO A 58 -4.66 -48.90 28.77
CA PRO A 58 -5.59 -48.36 29.74
C PRO A 58 -4.91 -47.43 30.75
N LEU A 59 -5.70 -46.54 31.36
CA LEU A 59 -5.33 -45.57 32.38
C LEU A 59 -4.41 -44.46 31.87
N PHE A 60 -3.29 -44.79 31.23
CA PHE A 60 -2.32 -43.80 30.74
C PHE A 60 -1.65 -44.33 29.47
N LYS A 61 -1.89 -43.64 28.34
CA LYS A 61 -1.42 -44.08 27.03
C LYS A 61 0.11 -43.96 26.90
N GLY A 62 0.72 -44.77 26.03
CA GLY A 62 2.17 -44.80 25.84
C GLY A 62 2.78 -43.45 25.46
N TYR A 63 2.11 -42.67 24.59
CA TYR A 63 2.61 -41.34 24.24
C TYR A 63 2.53 -40.34 25.42
N GLN A 64 1.57 -40.48 26.34
CA GLN A 64 1.48 -39.66 27.55
C GLN A 64 2.60 -40.03 28.53
N SER A 65 2.85 -41.33 28.71
CA SER A 65 3.95 -41.86 29.53
C SER A 65 5.30 -41.35 29.00
N THR A 66 5.54 -41.48 27.72
CA THR A 66 6.76 -41.02 27.06
C THR A 66 6.97 -39.52 27.24
N ARG A 67 5.95 -38.73 27.03
CA ARG A 67 6.02 -37.26 27.21
C ARG A 67 6.36 -36.89 28.66
N LEU A 68 5.75 -37.57 29.65
CA LEU A 68 6.06 -37.34 31.05
C LEU A 68 7.51 -37.71 31.38
N LEU A 69 8.00 -38.84 30.88
CA LEU A 69 9.39 -39.30 31.10
C LEU A 69 10.39 -38.35 30.42
N LYS A 70 10.11 -37.90 29.19
CA LYS A 70 10.98 -36.99 28.41
C LYS A 70 10.96 -35.54 28.94
N SER A 71 9.92 -35.15 29.67
CA SER A 71 9.83 -33.80 30.30
C SER A 71 10.68 -33.68 31.57
N ARG A 72 11.17 -34.80 32.14
CA ARG A 72 11.89 -34.79 33.42
C ARG A 72 13.40 -34.92 33.22
N PRO A 73 14.22 -34.09 33.88
CA PRO A 73 15.68 -34.17 33.78
C PRO A 73 16.25 -35.55 34.13
N ALA A 74 15.65 -36.23 35.12
CA ALA A 74 16.10 -37.54 35.56
C ALA A 74 15.88 -38.66 34.51
N THR A 75 14.74 -38.65 33.82
CA THR A 75 14.32 -39.77 32.94
C THR A 75 14.37 -39.43 31.45
N ARG A 76 14.57 -38.17 31.06
CA ARG A 76 14.57 -37.76 29.65
C ARG A 76 15.63 -38.47 28.79
N GLY A 77 16.75 -38.86 29.39
CA GLY A 77 17.85 -39.58 28.74
C GLY A 77 17.54 -41.05 28.43
N ILE A 78 16.48 -41.64 29.01
CA ILE A 78 16.09 -43.03 28.75
C ILE A 78 15.46 -43.07 27.34
N PRO A 79 16.00 -43.88 26.40
CA PRO A 79 15.40 -44.01 25.06
C PRO A 79 14.07 -44.77 25.16
N VAL A 80 13.12 -44.33 24.32
CA VAL A 80 11.77 -44.91 24.23
C VAL A 80 11.48 -45.29 22.77
N ILE A 81 11.17 -46.56 22.56
CA ILE A 81 10.64 -47.07 21.28
C ILE A 81 9.14 -47.23 21.41
N MET A 82 8.39 -46.59 20.56
CA MET A 82 6.95 -46.85 20.40
C MET A 82 6.77 -48.09 19.54
N PHE A 83 6.10 -49.11 20.08
CA PHE A 83 5.85 -50.39 19.42
C PHE A 83 4.35 -50.66 19.44
N THR A 84 3.62 -50.33 18.36
CA THR A 84 2.16 -50.25 18.37
C THR A 84 1.52 -50.82 17.10
N SER A 85 0.34 -51.42 17.27
CA SER A 85 -0.46 -52.03 16.17
C SER A 85 -1.15 -51.02 15.26
N LEU A 86 -1.15 -49.73 15.60
CA LEU A 86 -1.83 -48.69 14.85
C LEU A 86 -0.89 -48.09 13.80
N GLY A 87 -1.09 -48.52 12.53
CA GLY A 87 -0.38 -48.00 11.36
C GLY A 87 -0.93 -46.66 10.79
N GLU A 88 -1.81 -45.96 11.52
CA GLU A 88 -2.35 -44.70 11.09
C GLU A 88 -1.31 -43.55 11.20
N SER A 89 -1.24 -42.70 10.21
CA SER A 89 -0.37 -41.51 10.19
C SER A 89 -0.50 -40.63 11.43
N LYS A 90 -1.65 -40.71 12.11
CA LYS A 90 -1.97 -39.98 13.33
C LYS A 90 -1.17 -40.47 14.54
N ASP A 91 -0.97 -41.77 14.69
CA ASP A 91 -0.28 -42.33 15.86
C ASP A 91 1.23 -42.15 15.75
N LYS A 92 1.78 -42.22 14.55
CA LYS A 92 3.17 -41.86 14.28
C LYS A 92 3.42 -40.40 14.61
N PHE A 93 2.53 -39.50 14.20
CA PHE A 93 2.59 -38.08 14.56
C PHE A 93 2.59 -37.87 16.09
N TRP A 94 1.70 -38.54 16.84
CA TRP A 94 1.65 -38.39 18.28
C TRP A 94 2.87 -39.00 18.99
N GLY A 95 3.43 -40.09 18.47
CA GLY A 95 4.66 -40.69 18.97
C GLY A 95 5.87 -39.75 18.81
N GLU A 96 6.04 -39.17 17.63
CA GLU A 96 7.09 -38.17 17.33
C GLU A 96 6.93 -36.93 18.24
N GLN A 97 5.72 -36.43 18.38
CA GLN A 97 5.41 -35.28 19.26
C GLN A 97 5.55 -35.57 20.75
N ALA A 98 5.51 -36.83 21.17
CA ALA A 98 5.77 -37.23 22.54
C ALA A 98 7.26 -37.30 22.88
N GLY A 99 8.15 -37.23 21.89
CA GLY A 99 9.58 -37.33 22.05
C GLY A 99 10.10 -38.77 22.08
N ALA A 100 9.40 -39.72 21.47
CA ALA A 100 9.91 -41.08 21.27
C ALA A 100 11.14 -41.05 20.35
N ASP A 101 12.12 -41.91 20.65
CA ASP A 101 13.37 -41.99 19.90
C ASP A 101 13.23 -42.82 18.62
N TYR A 102 12.27 -43.77 18.62
CA TYR A 102 11.94 -44.58 17.46
C TYR A 102 10.49 -45.05 17.47
N TYR A 103 9.97 -45.40 16.29
CA TYR A 103 8.62 -45.91 16.10
C TYR A 103 8.64 -47.14 15.21
N ILE A 104 8.00 -48.25 15.65
CA ILE A 104 7.92 -49.55 14.94
C ILE A 104 6.49 -50.03 14.96
N GLU A 105 5.99 -50.54 13.85
CA GLU A 105 4.69 -51.20 13.77
C GLU A 105 4.72 -52.54 14.53
N LYS A 106 3.73 -52.77 15.39
CA LYS A 106 3.60 -53.92 16.27
C LYS A 106 3.20 -55.18 15.47
N SER A 107 4.20 -55.96 15.13
CA SER A 107 4.06 -57.24 14.43
C SER A 107 5.17 -58.17 14.86
N PRO A 108 4.93 -59.49 14.99
CA PRO A 108 5.98 -60.47 15.23
C PRO A 108 7.09 -60.45 14.16
N GLU A 109 6.75 -60.06 12.92
CA GLU A 109 7.70 -59.91 11.82
C GLU A 109 8.73 -58.80 12.06
N ASN A 110 8.39 -57.80 12.87
CA ASN A 110 9.23 -56.64 13.18
C ASN A 110 10.06 -56.80 14.46
N PHE A 111 10.08 -57.96 15.08
CA PHE A 111 10.87 -58.23 16.29
C PHE A 111 12.38 -58.12 16.02
N GLU A 112 12.87 -58.57 14.86
CA GLU A 112 14.27 -58.43 14.47
C GLU A 112 14.66 -56.95 14.29
N GLU A 113 13.79 -56.16 13.69
CA GLU A 113 14.01 -54.71 13.56
C GLU A 113 13.99 -54.03 14.93
N LEU A 114 13.06 -54.42 15.83
CA LEU A 114 13.02 -53.93 17.20
C LEU A 114 14.33 -54.20 17.92
N SER A 115 14.84 -55.45 17.88
CA SER A 115 16.13 -55.83 18.50
C SER A 115 17.29 -54.99 17.94
N LYS A 116 17.33 -54.79 16.63
CA LYS A 116 18.35 -53.96 15.96
C LYS A 116 18.30 -52.50 16.43
N GLN A 117 17.10 -51.91 16.54
CA GLN A 117 16.95 -50.53 16.99
C GLN A 117 17.26 -50.38 18.49
N ILE A 118 16.90 -51.36 19.32
CA ILE A 118 17.31 -51.40 20.73
C ILE A 118 18.85 -51.34 20.85
N GLN A 119 19.57 -52.19 20.10
CA GLN A 119 21.03 -52.20 20.12
C GLN A 119 21.62 -50.87 19.63
N ASN A 120 21.06 -50.26 18.57
CA ASN A 120 21.49 -48.96 18.03
C ASN A 120 21.32 -47.84 19.07
N LEU A 121 20.17 -47.78 19.75
CA LEU A 121 19.88 -46.75 20.73
C LEU A 121 20.74 -46.91 21.98
N LEU A 122 20.92 -48.14 22.47
CA LEU A 122 21.78 -48.43 23.61
C LEU A 122 23.28 -48.18 23.34
N GLY A 123 23.68 -48.16 22.05
CA GLY A 123 25.07 -47.83 21.62
C GLY A 123 25.35 -46.33 21.49
N LYS A 124 24.32 -45.50 21.40
CA LYS A 124 24.43 -44.05 21.11
C LYS A 124 24.13 -43.15 22.32
N ASN A 125 23.72 -43.69 23.45
CA ASN A 125 23.13 -42.90 24.52
C ASN A 125 24.12 -42.06 25.32
N GLU A 126 23.64 -40.85 25.67
CA GLU A 126 24.18 -40.04 26.76
C GLU A 126 24.01 -40.83 28.09
N PRO A 127 24.96 -40.71 29.02
CA PRO A 127 24.86 -41.42 30.30
C PRO A 127 23.63 -40.98 31.10
N VAL A 128 22.73 -41.92 31.37
CA VAL A 128 21.57 -41.73 32.27
C VAL A 128 22.04 -41.69 33.72
N ASP A 129 21.65 -40.65 34.45
CA ASP A 129 21.97 -40.53 35.88
C ASP A 129 21.01 -41.37 36.73
N TYR A 130 21.34 -42.64 36.89
CA TYR A 130 20.52 -43.57 37.67
C TYR A 130 20.47 -43.23 39.17
N GLU A 131 21.45 -42.51 39.73
CA GLU A 131 21.38 -42.08 41.13
C GLU A 131 20.34 -40.95 41.29
N LEU A 132 20.20 -40.08 40.31
CA LEU A 132 19.13 -39.10 40.29
C LEU A 132 17.75 -39.78 40.21
N ILE A 133 17.59 -40.77 39.31
CA ILE A 133 16.35 -41.55 39.19
C ILE A 133 15.98 -42.22 40.50
N LYS A 134 16.92 -42.91 41.14
CA LYS A 134 16.70 -43.56 42.45
C LYS A 134 16.28 -42.57 43.54
N ARG A 135 16.92 -41.41 43.57
CA ARG A 135 16.61 -40.35 44.54
C ARG A 135 15.20 -39.81 44.37
N GLU A 136 14.82 -39.54 43.13
CA GLU A 136 13.46 -39.10 42.80
C GLU A 136 12.43 -40.19 43.08
N GLY A 137 12.74 -41.47 42.75
CA GLY A 137 11.87 -42.61 42.94
C GLY A 137 11.40 -42.80 44.39
N LYS A 138 12.23 -42.46 45.37
CA LYS A 138 11.85 -42.53 46.82
C LYS A 138 10.72 -41.56 47.18
N ARG A 139 10.41 -40.56 46.33
CA ARG A 139 9.37 -39.54 46.55
C ARG A 139 8.13 -39.78 45.69
N ILE A 140 8.16 -40.78 44.83
CA ILE A 140 7.06 -41.04 43.91
C ILE A 140 5.99 -41.88 44.58
N THR A 141 4.81 -41.28 44.68
CA THR A 141 3.56 -41.89 45.14
C THR A 141 2.50 -41.75 44.07
N ASP A 142 1.38 -42.47 44.19
CA ASP A 142 0.27 -42.34 43.26
C ASP A 142 -0.25 -40.90 43.17
N ASN A 143 -0.36 -40.24 44.33
CA ASN A 143 -0.78 -38.85 44.36
C ASN A 143 0.20 -37.92 43.66
N SER A 144 1.52 -38.14 43.85
CA SER A 144 2.52 -37.31 43.15
C SER A 144 2.54 -37.53 41.65
N LEU A 145 2.23 -38.73 41.16
CA LEU A 145 2.09 -39.01 39.72
C LEU A 145 0.85 -38.35 39.14
N ILE A 146 -0.28 -38.41 39.84
CA ILE A 146 -1.52 -37.72 39.43
C ILE A 146 -1.28 -36.20 39.37
N GLU A 147 -0.60 -35.66 40.38
CA GLU A 147 -0.24 -34.23 40.39
C GLU A 147 0.67 -33.85 39.21
N MET A 148 1.67 -34.70 38.89
CA MET A 148 2.54 -34.50 37.74
C MET A 148 1.76 -34.48 36.39
N VAL A 149 0.80 -35.42 36.24
CA VAL A 149 -0.04 -35.50 35.05
C VAL A 149 -0.93 -34.28 34.95
N ASN A 150 -1.57 -33.87 36.06
CA ASN A 150 -2.40 -32.67 36.06
C ASN A 150 -1.59 -31.42 35.71
N ASN A 151 -0.41 -31.24 36.29
CA ASN A 151 0.47 -30.11 35.93
C ASN A 151 0.86 -30.12 34.44
N LEU A 152 1.13 -31.31 33.88
CA LEU A 152 1.43 -31.45 32.46
C LEU A 152 0.22 -31.06 31.57
N LEU A 153 -0.98 -31.51 31.98
CA LEU A 153 -2.23 -31.19 31.27
C LEU A 153 -2.54 -29.70 31.37
N ASP A 154 -2.41 -29.12 32.56
CA ASP A 154 -2.65 -27.70 32.81
C ASP A 154 -1.69 -26.83 31.98
N ASN A 155 -0.40 -27.15 31.93
CA ASN A 155 0.58 -26.48 31.09
C ASN A 155 0.22 -26.58 29.59
N LYS A 156 -0.23 -27.77 29.14
CA LYS A 156 -0.63 -27.97 27.75
C LYS A 156 -1.90 -27.20 27.42
N LEU A 157 -2.89 -27.22 28.30
CA LEU A 157 -4.12 -26.42 28.12
C LEU A 157 -3.79 -24.93 28.05
N PHE A 158 -2.94 -24.45 28.94
CA PHE A 158 -2.47 -23.07 28.95
C PHE A 158 -1.77 -22.70 27.64
N GLN A 159 -0.80 -23.49 27.16
CA GLN A 159 -0.11 -23.27 25.89
C GLN A 159 -1.09 -23.27 24.71
N THR A 160 -2.03 -24.23 24.66
CA THR A 160 -3.03 -24.31 23.58
C THR A 160 -3.96 -23.09 23.58
N THR A 161 -4.37 -22.66 24.78
CA THR A 161 -5.21 -21.45 24.95
C THR A 161 -4.47 -20.20 24.48
N LEU A 162 -3.19 -20.04 24.83
CA LEU A 162 -2.37 -18.92 24.35
C LEU A 162 -2.23 -18.89 22.83
N ILE A 163 -1.99 -20.04 22.21
CA ILE A 163 -1.91 -20.15 20.75
C ILE A 163 -3.25 -19.76 20.11
N GLY A 164 -4.38 -20.21 20.70
CA GLY A 164 -5.73 -19.83 20.24
C GLY A 164 -5.97 -18.32 20.32
N LEU A 165 -5.59 -17.69 21.44
CA LEU A 165 -5.71 -16.24 21.62
C LEU A 165 -4.81 -15.46 20.66
N LEU A 166 -3.60 -15.94 20.38
CA LEU A 166 -2.71 -15.33 19.38
C LEU A 166 -3.28 -15.46 17.96
N ALA A 167 -3.89 -16.59 17.62
CA ALA A 167 -4.55 -16.78 16.33
C ALA A 167 -5.75 -15.82 16.17
N GLU A 168 -6.54 -15.64 17.24
CA GLU A 168 -7.63 -14.67 17.29
C GLU A 168 -7.11 -13.24 17.13
N LEU A 169 -6.05 -12.88 17.83
CA LEU A 169 -5.38 -11.57 17.66
C LEU A 169 -4.94 -11.35 16.21
N SER A 170 -4.31 -12.35 15.59
CA SER A 170 -3.86 -12.27 14.20
C SER A 170 -5.01 -12.03 13.20
N SER A 171 -6.22 -12.53 13.52
CA SER A 171 -7.40 -12.34 12.66
C SER A 171 -8.09 -11.00 12.84
N LYS A 172 -7.95 -10.35 14.02
CA LYS A 172 -8.65 -9.11 14.39
C LYS A 172 -7.79 -7.86 14.23
N ALA A 173 -6.48 -7.97 14.47
CA ALA A 173 -5.59 -6.82 14.40
C ALA A 173 -5.45 -6.33 12.96
N SER A 174 -5.66 -5.04 12.75
CA SER A 174 -5.61 -4.37 11.44
C SER A 174 -4.26 -3.69 11.17
N SER A 175 -3.41 -3.57 12.20
CA SER A 175 -2.13 -2.87 12.12
C SER A 175 -1.04 -3.57 12.95
N LEU A 176 0.23 -3.23 12.67
CA LEU A 176 1.36 -3.68 13.48
C LEU A 176 1.23 -3.20 14.93
N GLU A 177 0.77 -1.97 15.15
CA GLU A 177 0.57 -1.38 16.47
C GLU A 177 -0.46 -2.17 17.28
N GLU A 178 -1.64 -2.45 16.72
CA GLU A 178 -2.67 -3.29 17.36
C GLU A 178 -2.17 -4.71 17.65
N THR A 179 -1.39 -5.28 16.73
CA THR A 179 -0.78 -6.61 16.90
C THR A 179 0.15 -6.63 18.10
N VAL A 180 1.06 -5.66 18.21
CA VAL A 180 2.04 -5.58 19.31
C VAL A 180 1.34 -5.28 20.63
N GLN A 181 0.35 -4.39 20.65
CA GLN A 181 -0.45 -4.10 21.83
C GLN A 181 -1.19 -5.35 22.33
N GLY A 182 -1.77 -6.14 21.43
CA GLY A 182 -2.39 -7.42 21.75
C GLY A 182 -1.39 -8.44 22.31
N VAL A 183 -0.19 -8.50 21.73
CA VAL A 183 0.90 -9.36 22.24
C VAL A 183 1.30 -8.94 23.66
N PHE A 184 1.44 -7.65 23.96
CA PHE A 184 1.72 -7.17 25.32
C PHE A 184 0.60 -7.53 26.31
N ALA A 185 -0.67 -7.43 25.87
CA ALA A 185 -1.81 -7.81 26.70
C ALA A 185 -1.76 -9.31 27.04
N LEU A 186 -1.48 -10.17 26.06
CA LEU A 186 -1.36 -11.62 26.26
C LEU A 186 -0.10 -12.02 27.04
N LEU A 187 1.02 -11.28 26.85
CA LEU A 187 2.24 -11.49 27.62
C LEU A 187 1.99 -11.33 29.13
N GLY A 188 1.08 -10.44 29.50
CA GLY A 188 0.64 -10.29 30.89
C GLY A 188 0.07 -11.56 31.53
N ASN A 189 -0.49 -12.48 30.76
CA ASN A 189 -0.97 -13.77 31.24
C ASN A 189 0.18 -14.79 31.42
N VAL A 190 1.31 -14.58 30.73
CA VAL A 190 2.46 -15.50 30.76
C VAL A 190 3.41 -15.17 31.91
N CYS A 191 3.75 -13.91 32.10
CA CYS A 191 4.81 -13.52 33.04
C CYS A 191 4.55 -12.21 33.80
N GLN A 192 3.38 -11.58 33.66
CA GLN A 192 3.03 -10.32 34.34
C GLN A 192 4.19 -9.30 34.40
N PRO A 193 4.67 -8.84 33.25
CA PRO A 193 5.80 -7.91 33.23
C PRO A 193 5.42 -6.57 33.86
N ASP A 194 6.36 -5.95 34.55
CA ASP A 194 6.20 -4.58 35.04
C ASP A 194 6.44 -3.57 33.90
N ILE A 195 7.47 -3.83 33.10
CA ILE A 195 7.81 -3.05 31.91
C ILE A 195 8.27 -3.98 30.79
N CYS A 196 7.88 -3.67 29.56
CA CYS A 196 8.35 -4.42 28.40
C CYS A 196 8.54 -3.51 27.18
N SER A 197 9.38 -3.97 26.25
CA SER A 197 9.61 -3.33 24.97
C SER A 197 9.76 -4.36 23.86
N ILE A 198 9.23 -4.06 22.69
CA ILE A 198 9.51 -4.80 21.46
C ILE A 198 10.19 -3.84 20.48
N MET A 199 11.37 -4.21 20.03
CA MET A 199 12.19 -3.45 19.10
C MET A 199 12.28 -4.20 17.77
N ILE A 200 11.82 -3.59 16.70
CA ILE A 200 11.65 -4.23 15.38
C ILE A 200 12.51 -3.51 14.35
N LYS A 201 13.29 -4.28 13.58
CA LYS A 201 13.99 -3.76 12.40
C LYS A 201 12.96 -3.46 11.31
N ASP A 202 12.97 -2.24 10.79
CA ASP A 202 12.14 -1.83 9.66
C ASP A 202 13.00 -1.57 8.42
N GLU A 203 12.38 -1.35 7.27
CA GLU A 203 13.09 -1.00 6.04
C GLU A 203 13.85 0.32 6.17
N ASP A 204 14.78 0.56 5.26
CA ASP A 204 15.62 1.77 5.22
C ASP A 204 16.43 2.01 6.52
N ASN A 205 16.85 0.93 7.21
CA ASN A 205 17.53 0.98 8.51
C ASN A 205 16.70 1.68 9.60
N GLY A 206 15.38 1.58 9.54
CA GLY A 206 14.46 2.07 10.56
C GLY A 206 14.41 1.16 11.79
N LEU A 207 14.17 1.73 12.96
CA LEU A 207 13.89 1.01 14.20
C LEU A 207 12.51 1.45 14.71
N VAL A 208 11.60 0.48 14.83
CA VAL A 208 10.29 0.71 15.45
C VAL A 208 10.32 0.13 16.86
N VAL A 209 10.01 0.96 17.83
CA VAL A 209 10.02 0.61 19.26
C VAL A 209 8.61 0.73 19.80
N TYR A 210 8.17 -0.31 20.50
CA TYR A 210 6.93 -0.33 21.25
C TYR A 210 7.24 -0.58 22.71
N ASN A 211 6.76 0.28 23.61
CA ASN A 211 6.98 0.19 25.05
C ASN A 211 5.66 0.09 25.80
N ASP A 212 5.64 -0.69 26.88
CA ASP A 212 4.53 -0.78 27.82
C ASP A 212 5.05 -0.80 29.27
N ASN A 213 4.73 0.24 30.04
CA ASN A 213 5.09 0.37 31.47
C ASN A 213 3.82 0.24 32.33
N LYS A 214 3.47 -1.00 32.67
CA LYS A 214 2.26 -1.32 33.47
C LYS A 214 2.39 -1.00 34.94
N ALA A 215 3.60 -1.01 35.47
CA ALA A 215 3.84 -0.94 36.91
C ALA A 215 4.13 0.47 37.43
N GLY A 216 4.16 1.47 36.55
CA GLY A 216 4.43 2.84 36.94
C GLY A 216 5.84 3.05 37.50
N TYR A 217 6.86 2.78 36.71
CA TYR A 217 8.25 3.16 37.03
C TYR A 217 8.43 4.68 36.95
N THR A 218 9.46 5.17 37.63
CA THR A 218 9.89 6.57 37.50
C THR A 218 10.42 6.83 36.09
N VAL A 219 10.37 8.07 35.64
CA VAL A 219 10.91 8.49 34.34
C VAL A 219 12.38 8.08 34.18
N GLU A 220 13.20 8.26 35.24
CA GLU A 220 14.61 7.89 35.25
C GLU A 220 14.80 6.38 35.02
N THR A 221 14.00 5.53 35.69
CA THR A 221 14.06 4.05 35.51
C THR A 221 13.61 3.61 34.12
N GLU A 222 12.64 4.32 33.51
CA GLU A 222 12.25 4.07 32.13
C GLU A 222 13.33 4.45 31.13
N GLU A 223 14.00 5.57 31.34
CA GLU A 223 15.13 5.99 30.50
C GLU A 223 16.29 5.00 30.59
N ASP A 224 16.61 4.52 31.80
CA ASP A 224 17.61 3.46 32.01
C ASP A 224 17.20 2.17 31.28
N PHE A 225 15.94 1.76 31.38
CA PHE A 225 15.43 0.59 30.66
C PHE A 225 15.55 0.78 29.14
N LYS A 226 15.12 1.92 28.62
CA LYS A 226 15.23 2.25 27.18
C LYS A 226 16.70 2.24 26.71
N ALA A 227 17.63 2.69 27.54
CA ALA A 227 19.05 2.66 27.23
C ALA A 227 19.60 1.22 27.16
N ILE A 228 19.24 0.37 28.13
CA ILE A 228 19.63 -1.05 28.16
C ILE A 228 19.04 -1.78 26.93
N THR A 229 17.75 -1.61 26.64
CA THR A 229 17.10 -2.26 25.51
C THR A 229 17.74 -1.89 24.17
N ILE A 230 18.12 -0.63 23.96
CA ILE A 230 18.83 -0.18 22.77
C ILE A 230 20.24 -0.80 22.71
N ALA A 231 20.97 -0.88 23.83
CA ALA A 231 22.29 -1.50 23.87
C ALA A 231 22.24 -2.99 23.49
N ASP A 232 21.27 -3.73 24.05
CA ASP A 232 21.08 -5.15 23.76
C ASP A 232 20.60 -5.39 22.32
N PHE A 233 19.71 -4.55 21.79
CA PHE A 233 19.32 -4.57 20.39
C PHE A 233 20.53 -4.39 19.47
N ASN A 234 21.37 -3.40 19.73
CA ASN A 234 22.57 -3.13 18.94
C ASN A 234 23.59 -4.28 19.06
N THR A 235 23.64 -4.97 20.18
CA THR A 235 24.48 -6.15 20.35
C THR A 235 23.97 -7.32 19.54
N CYS A 236 22.66 -7.55 19.52
CA CYS A 236 22.00 -8.59 18.73
C CYS A 236 22.10 -8.29 17.21
N PHE A 237 22.08 -7.03 16.82
CA PHE A 237 22.11 -6.56 15.43
C PHE A 237 23.31 -5.65 15.15
N SER A 238 24.52 -6.10 15.44
CA SER A 238 25.77 -5.32 15.35
C SER A 238 26.02 -4.68 13.97
N ASP A 239 25.59 -5.35 12.90
CA ASP A 239 25.76 -4.87 11.51
C ASP A 239 24.64 -3.91 11.06
N TYR A 240 23.62 -3.70 11.90
CA TYR A 240 22.46 -2.88 11.57
C TYR A 240 22.62 -1.45 12.09
N LYS A 241 22.83 -0.49 11.18
CA LYS A 241 22.92 0.93 11.51
C LYS A 241 21.55 1.57 11.50
N VAL A 242 21.04 1.95 12.66
CA VAL A 242 19.73 2.62 12.81
C VAL A 242 19.82 4.05 12.26
N ALA A 243 19.11 4.32 11.15
CA ALA A 243 19.03 5.64 10.52
C ALA A 243 17.85 6.47 11.05
N SER A 244 16.74 5.82 11.43
CA SER A 244 15.54 6.48 11.96
C SER A 244 14.92 5.66 13.09
N LYS A 245 14.24 6.34 14.03
CA LYS A 245 13.51 5.69 15.14
C LYS A 245 12.08 6.17 15.18
N GLU A 246 11.15 5.21 15.30
CA GLU A 246 9.75 5.44 15.61
C GLU A 246 9.48 4.84 17.00
N ILE A 247 8.95 5.61 17.94
CA ILE A 247 8.71 5.19 19.33
C ILE A 247 7.22 5.29 19.60
N ASN A 248 6.63 4.17 20.05
CA ASN A 248 5.22 4.03 20.41
C ASN A 248 5.13 3.61 21.88
N ASP A 249 4.66 4.47 22.76
CA ASP A 249 4.47 4.20 24.18
C ASP A 249 2.98 3.97 24.46
N PHE A 250 2.62 2.76 24.93
CA PHE A 250 1.22 2.37 25.19
C PHE A 250 0.75 2.72 26.61
N SER A 251 1.66 2.94 27.54
CA SER A 251 1.36 3.22 28.93
C SER A 251 1.78 4.64 29.33
N LYS A 252 1.08 5.17 30.34
CA LYS A 252 1.42 6.48 30.89
C LYS A 252 2.66 6.36 31.79
N THR A 253 3.64 7.20 31.56
CA THR A 253 4.81 7.39 32.42
C THR A 253 4.39 8.02 33.75
N GLY A 254 5.12 7.69 34.81
CA GLY A 254 5.00 8.34 36.10
C GLY A 254 4.43 7.47 37.23
N GLY A 255 5.29 6.71 37.86
CA GLY A 255 5.03 5.91 39.04
C GLY A 255 6.13 6.05 40.09
N ASN A 256 6.09 5.18 41.11
CA ASN A 256 6.98 5.25 42.25
C ASN A 256 8.05 4.13 42.28
N LYS A 257 8.02 3.18 41.32
CA LYS A 257 9.00 2.09 41.28
C LYS A 257 10.34 2.61 40.76
N LYS A 258 11.42 2.33 41.52
CA LYS A 258 12.75 2.90 41.26
C LYS A 258 13.79 1.89 40.74
N LYS A 259 13.44 0.58 40.65
CA LYS A 259 14.44 -0.43 40.29
C LYS A 259 13.85 -1.62 39.57
N ILE A 260 14.52 -2.02 38.49
CA ILE A 260 14.30 -3.30 37.82
C ILE A 260 15.28 -4.32 38.44
N GLU A 261 14.76 -5.39 39.05
CA GLU A 261 15.56 -6.41 39.75
C GLU A 261 15.81 -7.65 38.88
N SER A 262 14.94 -7.92 37.90
CA SER A 262 15.13 -8.99 36.92
C SER A 262 14.81 -8.45 35.51
N TYR A 263 15.66 -8.81 34.56
CA TYR A 263 15.56 -8.41 33.16
C TYR A 263 15.92 -9.57 32.24
N ILE A 264 15.24 -9.67 31.11
CA ILE A 264 15.55 -10.62 30.05
C ILE A 264 15.31 -10.01 28.67
N MET A 265 16.17 -10.36 27.71
CA MET A 265 16.02 -10.09 26.30
C MET A 265 15.86 -11.40 25.53
N ILE A 266 14.89 -11.45 24.61
CA ILE A 266 14.63 -12.62 23.76
C ILE A 266 14.53 -12.15 22.31
N PRO A 267 15.38 -12.65 21.40
CA PRO A 267 15.29 -12.32 19.97
C PRO A 267 14.10 -13.04 19.33
N LEU A 268 13.38 -12.35 18.47
CA LEU A 268 12.31 -12.91 17.64
C LEU A 268 12.85 -13.29 16.27
N LYS A 269 12.48 -14.49 15.80
CA LYS A 269 12.92 -15.05 14.53
C LYS A 269 11.74 -15.31 13.60
N SER A 270 11.91 -14.98 12.33
CA SER A 270 10.99 -15.36 11.25
C SER A 270 11.79 -16.02 10.14
N SER A 271 11.39 -17.22 9.71
CA SER A 271 12.11 -18.02 8.71
C SER A 271 13.61 -18.20 9.03
N GLY A 272 13.93 -18.40 10.32
CA GLY A 272 15.30 -18.62 10.80
C GLY A 272 16.15 -17.36 10.96
N LYS A 273 15.66 -16.17 10.59
CA LYS A 273 16.37 -14.89 10.73
C LYS A 273 15.79 -14.05 11.86
N GLU A 274 16.65 -13.43 12.63
CA GLU A 274 16.28 -12.47 13.66
C GLU A 274 15.82 -11.15 13.01
N TYR A 275 14.70 -10.59 13.49
CA TYR A 275 14.15 -9.35 12.96
C TYR A 275 13.72 -8.37 14.06
N ALA A 276 13.57 -8.86 15.31
CA ALA A 276 13.14 -8.05 16.45
C ALA A 276 13.71 -8.61 17.76
N THR A 277 13.64 -7.82 18.81
CA THR A 277 13.95 -8.24 20.19
C THR A 277 12.80 -7.87 21.10
N VAL A 278 12.53 -8.75 22.09
CA VAL A 278 11.59 -8.51 23.19
C VAL A 278 12.37 -8.35 24.47
N HIS A 279 12.08 -7.30 25.20
CA HIS A 279 12.73 -6.95 26.45
C HIS A 279 11.69 -6.91 27.55
N ILE A 280 11.93 -7.60 28.66
CA ILE A 280 10.99 -7.73 29.77
C ILE A 280 11.72 -7.43 31.07
N GLY A 281 11.19 -6.48 31.83
CA GLY A 281 11.71 -6.09 33.15
C GLY A 281 10.67 -6.22 34.26
N THR A 282 11.11 -6.58 35.46
CA THR A 282 10.28 -6.63 36.67
C THR A 282 11.04 -6.20 37.90
N SER A 283 10.31 -5.76 38.93
CA SER A 283 10.82 -5.39 40.25
C SER A 283 11.05 -6.61 41.17
N ILE A 284 10.77 -7.83 40.74
CA ILE A 284 10.93 -9.05 41.49
C ILE A 284 12.29 -9.67 41.20
N LYS A 285 13.06 -10.00 42.23
CA LYS A 285 14.34 -10.69 42.11
C LYS A 285 14.18 -12.14 41.65
N GLU A 286 15.10 -12.61 40.79
CA GLU A 286 15.16 -14.01 40.33
C GLU A 286 13.81 -14.49 39.77
N TYR A 287 13.07 -13.59 39.13
CA TYR A 287 11.72 -13.84 38.66
C TYR A 287 11.63 -14.89 37.56
N PHE A 288 12.58 -14.88 36.63
CA PHE A 288 12.55 -15.74 35.45
C PHE A 288 12.97 -17.18 35.77
N SER A 289 12.07 -17.91 36.41
CA SER A 289 12.26 -19.35 36.66
C SER A 289 12.27 -20.15 35.34
N PRO A 290 12.81 -21.41 35.33
CA PRO A 290 12.81 -22.26 34.14
C PRO A 290 11.42 -22.46 33.52
N VAL A 291 10.38 -22.55 34.34
CA VAL A 291 8.98 -22.70 33.89
C VAL A 291 8.48 -21.44 33.19
N ILE A 292 8.78 -20.26 33.74
CA ILE A 292 8.41 -18.97 33.10
C ILE A 292 9.15 -18.81 31.79
N LEU A 293 10.44 -19.16 31.72
CA LEU A 293 11.25 -19.10 30.52
C LEU A 293 10.73 -20.02 29.41
N GLU A 294 10.33 -21.26 29.79
CA GLU A 294 9.72 -22.20 28.85
C GLU A 294 8.41 -21.63 28.24
N ASN A 295 7.51 -21.15 29.11
CA ASN A 295 6.25 -20.58 28.69
C ASN A 295 6.45 -19.31 27.82
N LEU A 296 7.40 -18.45 28.16
CA LEU A 296 7.80 -17.29 27.37
C LEU A 296 8.31 -17.69 25.99
N ASN A 297 9.17 -18.72 25.92
CA ASN A 297 9.70 -19.19 24.65
C ASN A 297 8.58 -19.75 23.74
N VAL A 298 7.65 -20.55 24.30
CA VAL A 298 6.49 -21.05 23.54
C VAL A 298 5.61 -19.93 23.05
N PHE A 299 5.29 -18.98 23.93
CA PHE A 299 4.48 -17.82 23.59
C PHE A 299 5.13 -16.95 22.50
N LEU A 300 6.38 -16.54 22.70
CA LEU A 300 7.09 -15.66 21.77
C LEU A 300 7.39 -16.34 20.43
N SER A 301 7.65 -17.65 20.43
CA SER A 301 7.80 -18.43 19.20
C SER A 301 6.50 -18.44 18.37
N SER A 302 5.35 -18.48 19.05
CA SER A 302 4.03 -18.42 18.42
C SER A 302 3.62 -16.99 18.02
N ALA A 303 4.00 -15.99 18.80
CA ALA A 303 3.73 -14.57 18.51
C ALA A 303 4.63 -14.00 17.38
N SER A 304 5.87 -14.50 17.27
CA SER A 304 6.85 -14.01 16.31
C SER A 304 6.35 -14.01 14.86
N PRO A 305 5.80 -15.10 14.30
CA PRO A 305 5.28 -15.08 12.93
C PRO A 305 4.12 -14.09 12.75
N ILE A 306 3.33 -13.84 13.79
CA ILE A 306 2.19 -12.91 13.74
C ILE A 306 2.70 -11.46 13.65
N ILE A 307 3.67 -11.09 14.49
CA ILE A 307 4.32 -9.78 14.45
C ILE A 307 5.04 -9.58 13.11
N ALA A 308 5.78 -10.60 12.64
CA ALA A 308 6.49 -10.55 11.36
C ALA A 308 5.54 -10.37 10.17
N ASN A 309 4.36 -11.01 10.21
CA ASN A 309 3.34 -10.84 9.18
C ASN A 309 2.72 -9.44 9.21
N ALA A 310 2.40 -8.91 10.39
CA ALA A 310 1.91 -7.54 10.55
C ALA A 310 2.93 -6.49 10.08
N LEU A 311 4.24 -6.71 10.37
CA LEU A 311 5.33 -5.88 9.85
C LEU A 311 5.38 -5.91 8.31
N ARG A 312 5.29 -7.09 7.72
CA ARG A 312 5.29 -7.26 6.25
C ARG A 312 4.12 -6.53 5.60
N LEU A 313 2.92 -6.64 6.17
CA LEU A 313 1.73 -5.92 5.67
C LEU A 313 1.92 -4.41 5.74
N ARG A 314 2.47 -3.89 6.85
CA ARG A 314 2.84 -2.47 6.98
C ARG A 314 3.83 -2.04 5.89
N GLN A 315 4.88 -2.81 5.67
CA GLN A 315 5.90 -2.53 4.65
C GLN A 315 5.31 -2.53 3.24
N MET A 316 4.42 -3.49 2.94
CA MET A 316 3.71 -3.53 1.66
C MET A 316 2.81 -2.30 1.46
N ASP A 317 2.08 -1.85 2.48
CA ASP A 317 1.24 -0.65 2.40
C ASP A 317 2.09 0.61 2.16
N ILE A 318 3.22 0.76 2.87
CA ILE A 318 4.16 1.87 2.67
C ILE A 318 4.73 1.84 1.26
N LEU A 319 5.18 0.67 0.78
CA LEU A 319 5.71 0.50 -0.57
C LEU A 319 4.65 0.82 -1.63
N GLN A 320 3.43 0.34 -1.45
CA GLN A 320 2.31 0.64 -2.33
C GLN A 320 2.04 2.15 -2.40
N LYS A 321 2.02 2.83 -1.25
CA LYS A 321 1.85 4.29 -1.19
C LYS A 321 3.02 5.03 -1.86
N LYS A 322 4.27 4.64 -1.58
CA LYS A 322 5.47 5.22 -2.22
C LYS A 322 5.39 5.03 -3.75
N THR A 323 5.08 3.83 -4.20
CA THR A 323 4.95 3.48 -5.62
C THR A 323 3.85 4.32 -6.28
N ARG A 324 2.65 4.36 -5.68
CA ARG A 324 1.53 5.15 -6.19
C ARG A 324 1.87 6.64 -6.29
N THR A 325 2.53 7.20 -5.28
CA THR A 325 2.96 8.61 -5.29
C THR A 325 4.02 8.89 -6.36
N ALA A 326 4.96 7.97 -6.57
CA ALA A 326 5.97 8.09 -7.62
C ALA A 326 5.34 8.05 -9.01
N PHE A 327 4.44 7.10 -9.26
CA PHE A 327 3.75 6.98 -10.55
C PHE A 327 2.75 8.11 -10.81
N ALA A 328 2.13 8.69 -9.77
CA ALA A 328 1.20 9.83 -9.92
C ALA A 328 1.85 11.09 -10.55
N ARG A 329 3.19 11.15 -10.60
CA ARG A 329 3.92 12.20 -11.32
C ARG A 329 3.95 12.00 -12.84
N TYR A 330 3.74 10.77 -13.30
CA TYR A 330 3.86 10.39 -14.72
C TYR A 330 2.53 9.96 -15.32
N VAL A 331 1.61 9.44 -14.50
CA VAL A 331 0.29 8.93 -14.92
C VAL A 331 -0.76 9.52 -13.99
N PRO A 332 -1.79 10.20 -14.51
CA PRO A 332 -2.90 10.69 -13.69
C PRO A 332 -3.52 9.59 -12.84
N ILE A 333 -3.89 9.91 -11.59
CA ILE A 333 -4.39 8.93 -10.62
C ILE A 333 -5.64 8.21 -11.15
N ASP A 334 -6.54 8.93 -11.82
CA ASP A 334 -7.76 8.36 -12.40
C ASP A 334 -7.46 7.31 -13.49
N VAL A 335 -6.41 7.55 -14.31
CA VAL A 335 -5.93 6.58 -15.32
C VAL A 335 -5.33 5.36 -14.65
N MET A 336 -4.54 5.55 -13.60
CA MET A 336 -3.94 4.45 -12.83
C MET A 336 -5.02 3.57 -12.19
N ASP A 337 -6.04 4.17 -11.57
CA ASP A 337 -7.16 3.44 -10.95
C ASP A 337 -7.98 2.65 -12.00
N GLU A 338 -8.14 3.21 -13.20
CA GLU A 338 -8.82 2.52 -14.30
C GLU A 338 -7.99 1.34 -14.83
N ILE A 339 -6.68 1.50 -14.99
CA ILE A 339 -5.77 0.42 -15.40
C ILE A 339 -5.79 -0.71 -14.36
N ILE A 340 -5.68 -0.39 -13.06
CA ILE A 340 -5.71 -1.39 -11.98
C ILE A 340 -7.04 -2.13 -11.93
N LYS A 341 -8.18 -1.45 -12.11
CA LYS A 341 -9.51 -2.08 -12.14
C LYS A 341 -9.71 -2.97 -13.36
N LYS A 342 -9.19 -2.58 -14.52
CA LYS A 342 -9.35 -3.32 -15.79
C LYS A 342 -8.30 -4.42 -16.00
N SER A 343 -7.16 -4.39 -15.30
CA SER A 343 -6.11 -5.41 -15.44
C SER A 343 -6.53 -6.81 -14.96
N SER A 344 -7.67 -6.93 -14.27
CA SER A 344 -8.25 -8.23 -13.89
C SER A 344 -9.11 -8.89 -14.99
N THR A 345 -9.47 -8.18 -16.07
CA THR A 345 -10.30 -8.72 -17.16
C THR A 345 -10.01 -7.99 -18.46
N GLN A 346 -9.22 -8.61 -19.34
CA GLN A 346 -9.04 -8.33 -20.78
C GLN A 346 -8.76 -6.88 -21.22
N SER A 347 -7.68 -6.75 -22.02
CA SER A 347 -7.34 -5.67 -22.99
C SER A 347 -8.10 -4.34 -22.85
N THR A 348 -7.37 -3.29 -22.55
CA THR A 348 -7.79 -1.90 -22.70
C THR A 348 -8.24 -1.62 -24.13
N GLN A 349 -9.53 -1.87 -24.42
CA GLN A 349 -10.13 -1.49 -25.68
C GLN A 349 -10.25 0.05 -25.71
N SER A 350 -9.75 0.66 -26.79
CA SER A 350 -10.06 2.05 -27.09
C SER A 350 -11.56 2.21 -27.35
N GLU A 351 -12.15 3.29 -26.88
CA GLU A 351 -13.58 3.58 -27.03
C GLU A 351 -13.79 4.93 -27.71
N THR A 352 -14.89 5.09 -28.43
CA THR A 352 -15.29 6.38 -28.98
C THR A 352 -16.08 7.15 -27.92
N ARG A 353 -15.61 8.35 -27.59
CA ARG A 353 -16.27 9.27 -26.65
C ARG A 353 -16.34 10.67 -27.21
N VAL A 354 -17.38 11.41 -26.81
CA VAL A 354 -17.43 12.85 -27.00
C VAL A 354 -16.63 13.51 -25.87
N VAL A 355 -15.57 14.20 -26.24
CA VAL A 355 -14.65 14.88 -25.30
C VAL A 355 -14.39 16.32 -25.76
N ALA A 356 -14.00 17.19 -24.82
CA ALA A 356 -13.47 18.49 -25.20
C ALA A 356 -11.95 18.49 -25.06
N ILE A 357 -11.28 19.05 -26.05
CA ILE A 357 -9.84 19.13 -26.17
C ILE A 357 -9.41 20.59 -26.09
N LEU A 358 -8.43 20.86 -25.24
CA LEU A 358 -7.83 22.16 -25.06
C LEU A 358 -6.35 22.08 -25.46
N PHE A 359 -5.92 22.98 -26.34
CA PHE A 359 -4.51 23.29 -26.62
C PHE A 359 -4.19 24.68 -26.13
N SER A 360 -3.05 24.85 -25.47
CA SER A 360 -2.52 26.18 -25.15
C SER A 360 -1.05 26.26 -25.50
N ASP A 361 -0.59 27.44 -25.97
CA ASP A 361 0.80 27.69 -26.35
C ASP A 361 1.26 29.06 -25.85
N ILE A 362 2.54 29.21 -25.51
CA ILE A 362 3.11 30.47 -25.01
C ILE A 362 3.43 31.39 -26.22
N ARG A 363 2.88 32.56 -26.19
CA ARG A 363 3.15 33.54 -27.28
C ARG A 363 4.62 33.97 -27.27
N SER A 364 5.22 33.94 -28.48
CA SER A 364 6.61 34.34 -28.71
C SER A 364 7.63 33.52 -27.90
N PHE A 365 7.32 32.25 -27.59
CA PHE A 365 8.20 31.36 -26.81
C PHE A 365 9.58 31.21 -27.44
N THR A 366 9.69 31.10 -28.76
CA THR A 366 11.00 31.02 -29.45
C THR A 366 11.91 32.18 -29.07
N THR A 367 11.37 33.42 -29.08
CA THR A 367 12.13 34.62 -28.68
C THR A 367 12.51 34.58 -27.19
N ILE A 368 11.62 34.04 -26.32
CA ILE A 368 11.88 33.87 -24.90
C ILE A 368 13.02 32.87 -24.69
N SER A 369 12.95 31.71 -25.37
CA SER A 369 13.91 30.64 -25.23
C SER A 369 15.32 31.00 -25.71
N GLU A 370 15.40 31.79 -26.79
CA GLU A 370 16.68 32.30 -27.32
C GLU A 370 17.39 33.31 -26.39
N ASN A 371 16.61 34.03 -25.58
CA ASN A 371 17.12 35.08 -24.69
C ASN A 371 17.22 34.68 -23.20
N THR A 372 16.93 33.44 -22.85
CA THR A 372 16.88 32.96 -21.46
C THR A 372 17.87 31.79 -21.26
N GLN A 373 18.56 31.78 -20.12
CA GLN A 373 19.45 30.65 -19.77
C GLN A 373 18.64 29.36 -19.59
N ALA A 374 19.21 28.22 -20.00
CA ALA A 374 18.52 26.94 -20.02
C ALA A 374 17.87 26.56 -18.66
N GLN A 375 18.58 26.79 -17.55
CA GLN A 375 18.05 26.48 -16.21
C GLN A 375 16.89 27.39 -15.81
N GLU A 376 16.96 28.66 -16.15
CA GLU A 376 15.89 29.64 -15.89
C GLU A 376 14.67 29.35 -16.73
N LEU A 377 14.87 28.95 -18.01
CA LEU A 377 13.80 28.53 -18.92
C LEU A 377 13.05 27.30 -18.38
N VAL A 378 13.76 26.29 -17.87
CA VAL A 378 13.15 25.10 -17.26
C VAL A 378 12.36 25.47 -15.99
N ASN A 379 12.91 26.34 -15.14
CA ASN A 379 12.21 26.81 -13.94
C ASN A 379 10.94 27.59 -14.30
N PHE A 380 11.02 28.46 -15.31
CA PHE A 380 9.88 29.19 -15.82
C PHE A 380 8.80 28.25 -16.38
N LEU A 381 9.17 27.30 -17.26
CA LEU A 381 8.22 26.33 -17.82
C LEU A 381 7.55 25.48 -16.72
N ASN A 382 8.30 25.00 -15.73
CA ASN A 382 7.74 24.21 -14.64
C ASN A 382 6.73 25.03 -13.81
N ALA A 383 7.01 26.30 -13.55
CA ALA A 383 6.10 27.19 -12.85
C ALA A 383 4.84 27.47 -13.67
N TYR A 384 5.00 27.76 -14.98
CA TYR A 384 3.90 27.95 -15.92
C TYR A 384 3.02 26.70 -16.02
N PHE A 385 3.60 25.55 -16.28
CA PHE A 385 2.87 24.28 -16.37
C PHE A 385 2.15 23.90 -15.08
N SER A 386 2.76 24.16 -13.94
CA SER A 386 2.12 23.93 -12.64
C SER A 386 0.90 24.83 -12.46
N LEU A 387 1.00 26.10 -12.81
CA LEU A 387 -0.09 27.04 -12.69
C LEU A 387 -1.24 26.69 -13.64
N MET A 388 -0.94 26.48 -14.93
CA MET A 388 -1.94 26.15 -15.95
C MET A 388 -2.57 24.79 -15.71
N GLY A 389 -1.77 23.77 -15.33
CA GLY A 389 -2.24 22.43 -15.02
C GLY A 389 -3.21 22.40 -13.83
N ASN A 390 -2.95 23.21 -12.80
CA ASN A 390 -3.86 23.32 -11.65
C ASN A 390 -5.24 23.87 -12.06
N GLU A 391 -5.30 24.86 -12.96
CA GLU A 391 -6.59 25.38 -13.46
C GLU A 391 -7.32 24.37 -14.33
N ILE A 392 -6.60 23.57 -15.14
CA ILE A 392 -7.17 22.47 -15.93
C ILE A 392 -7.75 21.39 -15.01
N ILE A 393 -6.96 20.92 -14.05
CA ILE A 393 -7.36 19.85 -13.10
C ILE A 393 -8.51 20.34 -12.21
N GLY A 394 -8.48 21.60 -11.78
CA GLY A 394 -9.53 22.21 -10.96
C GLY A 394 -10.91 22.22 -11.63
N GLU A 395 -10.97 22.20 -12.96
CA GLU A 395 -12.21 22.07 -13.75
C GLU A 395 -12.48 20.62 -14.22
N GLY A 396 -11.80 19.64 -13.65
CA GLY A 396 -11.98 18.21 -13.97
C GLY A 396 -11.34 17.78 -15.28
N GLY A 397 -10.46 18.61 -15.86
CA GLY A 397 -9.66 18.26 -17.02
C GLY A 397 -8.46 17.39 -16.65
N ASN A 398 -8.00 16.62 -17.62
CA ASN A 398 -6.79 15.83 -17.55
C ASN A 398 -5.73 16.42 -18.48
N VAL A 399 -4.54 16.75 -17.94
CA VAL A 399 -3.39 17.14 -18.78
C VAL A 399 -2.87 15.87 -19.46
N ASP A 400 -2.99 15.79 -20.77
CA ASP A 400 -2.55 14.65 -21.57
C ASP A 400 -1.04 14.65 -21.72
N LYS A 401 -0.50 15.74 -22.24
CA LYS A 401 0.95 15.91 -22.43
C LYS A 401 1.36 17.36 -22.62
N PHE A 402 2.65 17.61 -22.45
CA PHE A 402 3.31 18.83 -22.83
C PHE A 402 4.02 18.62 -24.17
N ILE A 403 3.88 19.56 -25.09
CA ILE A 403 4.47 19.51 -26.43
C ILE A 403 5.33 20.78 -26.62
N GLY A 404 6.59 20.70 -26.19
CA GLY A 404 7.42 21.90 -26.07
C GLY A 404 6.90 22.82 -24.97
N ASP A 405 6.46 24.01 -25.31
CA ASP A 405 5.80 24.97 -24.42
C ASP A 405 4.26 24.90 -24.46
N ALA A 406 3.71 24.02 -25.30
CA ALA A 406 2.28 23.81 -25.41
C ALA A 406 1.76 22.76 -24.38
N ILE A 407 0.51 22.94 -23.97
CA ILE A 407 -0.23 22.00 -23.13
C ILE A 407 -1.38 21.43 -23.97
N MET A 408 -1.52 20.10 -23.94
CA MET A 408 -2.71 19.42 -24.41
C MET A 408 -3.49 18.88 -23.22
N ALA A 409 -4.79 19.19 -23.14
CA ALA A 409 -5.66 18.70 -22.08
C ALA A 409 -6.98 18.15 -22.63
N ILE A 410 -7.53 17.17 -21.91
CA ILE A 410 -8.73 16.43 -22.25
C ILE A 410 -9.77 16.61 -21.15
N PHE A 411 -11.02 16.89 -21.51
CA PHE A 411 -12.17 16.95 -20.60
C PHE A 411 -13.20 15.91 -21.03
N GLY A 412 -13.65 15.08 -20.07
CA GLY A 412 -14.58 13.99 -20.32
C GLY A 412 -13.93 12.61 -20.47
N ALA A 413 -12.60 12.52 -20.30
CA ALA A 413 -11.85 11.28 -20.24
C ALA A 413 -10.59 11.46 -19.36
N PRO A 414 -10.17 10.42 -18.59
CA PRO A 414 -10.82 9.14 -18.40
C PRO A 414 -12.16 9.24 -17.66
N LYS A 415 -12.31 10.25 -16.81
CA LYS A 415 -13.54 10.53 -16.06
C LYS A 415 -14.57 11.21 -16.92
N THR A 416 -15.78 10.68 -16.97
CA THR A 416 -16.90 11.32 -17.65
C THR A 416 -17.30 12.62 -16.93
N LEU A 417 -17.49 13.70 -17.68
CA LEU A 417 -17.97 14.97 -17.18
C LEU A 417 -19.37 15.25 -17.77
N GLU A 418 -20.26 15.81 -16.96
CA GLU A 418 -21.61 16.16 -17.39
C GLU A 418 -21.60 17.19 -18.54
N ASN A 419 -20.73 18.19 -18.43
CA ASN A 419 -20.53 19.20 -19.49
C ASN A 419 -19.03 19.46 -19.73
N ALA A 420 -18.37 18.55 -20.45
CA ALA A 420 -16.96 18.66 -20.78
C ALA A 420 -16.61 19.95 -21.54
N ALA A 421 -17.50 20.42 -22.41
CA ALA A 421 -17.30 21.65 -23.17
C ALA A 421 -17.28 22.90 -22.27
N ALA A 422 -18.24 23.02 -21.35
CA ALA A 422 -18.28 24.15 -20.42
C ALA A 422 -17.08 24.15 -19.47
N ASN A 423 -16.68 22.97 -18.97
CA ASN A 423 -15.52 22.83 -18.10
C ASN A 423 -14.22 23.23 -18.82
N ALA A 424 -14.05 22.84 -20.09
CA ALA A 424 -12.90 23.24 -20.89
C ALA A 424 -12.83 24.75 -21.11
N VAL A 425 -13.97 25.38 -21.38
CA VAL A 425 -14.05 26.85 -21.51
C VAL A 425 -13.73 27.54 -20.19
N ARG A 426 -14.27 27.05 -19.07
CA ARG A 426 -14.00 27.63 -17.76
C ARG A 426 -12.52 27.50 -17.38
N ALA A 427 -11.91 26.34 -17.67
CA ALA A 427 -10.47 26.15 -17.49
C ALA A 427 -9.67 27.16 -18.32
N ALA A 428 -10.01 27.35 -19.61
CA ALA A 428 -9.34 28.31 -20.47
C ALA A 428 -9.41 29.74 -19.90
N LEU A 429 -10.59 30.20 -19.45
CA LEU A 429 -10.75 31.52 -18.83
C LEU A 429 -9.96 31.66 -17.52
N ARG A 430 -9.94 30.62 -16.69
CA ARG A 430 -9.14 30.60 -15.46
C ARG A 430 -7.65 30.63 -15.76
N MET A 431 -7.18 29.89 -16.75
CA MET A 431 -5.78 29.93 -17.20
C MET A 431 -5.37 31.35 -17.61
N ILE A 432 -6.17 32.06 -18.39
CA ILE A 432 -5.90 33.46 -18.76
C ILE A 432 -5.86 34.37 -17.53
N LYS A 433 -6.80 34.19 -16.60
CA LYS A 433 -6.84 34.96 -15.34
C LYS A 433 -5.65 34.63 -14.40
N ALA A 434 -5.22 33.35 -14.36
CA ALA A 434 -4.07 32.93 -13.59
C ALA A 434 -2.76 33.53 -14.15
N LEU A 435 -2.65 33.69 -15.46
CA LEU A 435 -1.48 34.29 -16.12
C LEU A 435 -1.15 35.68 -15.58
N SER A 436 -2.16 36.50 -15.28
CA SER A 436 -1.98 37.83 -14.69
C SER A 436 -1.35 37.76 -13.28
N ARG A 437 -1.56 36.67 -12.54
CA ARG A 437 -0.97 36.44 -11.21
C ARG A 437 0.51 36.05 -11.30
N VAL A 438 0.92 35.32 -12.35
CA VAL A 438 2.33 35.00 -12.60
C VAL A 438 3.14 36.28 -12.78
N ASN A 439 2.60 37.24 -13.50
CA ASN A 439 3.26 38.53 -13.74
C ASN A 439 3.48 39.37 -12.48
N THR A 440 2.82 39.01 -11.34
CA THR A 440 2.93 39.73 -10.07
C THR A 440 3.67 38.94 -8.96
N SER A 441 3.97 37.66 -9.16
CA SER A 441 4.46 36.75 -8.10
C SER A 441 5.98 36.60 -8.00
N GLY A 442 6.77 37.48 -8.62
CA GLY A 442 8.25 37.48 -8.45
C GLY A 442 8.99 36.35 -9.17
N ILE A 443 8.32 35.58 -10.03
CA ILE A 443 9.00 34.66 -10.96
C ILE A 443 9.77 35.54 -11.95
N THR A 444 11.03 35.20 -12.22
CA THR A 444 11.87 35.93 -13.18
C THR A 444 11.25 35.78 -14.57
N LEU A 445 10.41 36.73 -14.93
CA LEU A 445 9.73 36.77 -16.23
C LEU A 445 10.59 37.45 -17.27
N PRO A 446 10.41 37.10 -18.55
CA PRO A 446 10.96 37.91 -19.63
C PRO A 446 10.48 39.37 -19.48
N LYS A 447 11.39 40.32 -19.60
CA LYS A 447 11.11 41.78 -19.46
C LYS A 447 9.99 42.31 -20.36
N SER A 448 9.64 41.57 -21.40
CA SER A 448 8.60 41.90 -22.37
C SER A 448 7.17 41.46 -21.99
N GLY A 449 7.01 40.76 -20.83
CA GLY A 449 5.75 40.07 -20.56
C GLY A 449 5.54 38.88 -21.51
N PHE A 450 4.61 38.00 -21.18
CA PHE A 450 4.22 36.94 -22.10
C PHE A 450 2.70 36.71 -22.03
N GLY A 451 2.16 36.10 -23.08
CA GLY A 451 0.75 35.70 -23.15
C GLY A 451 0.61 34.26 -23.57
N THR A 452 -0.59 33.75 -23.52
CA THR A 452 -0.90 32.43 -24.05
C THR A 452 -2.05 32.49 -25.04
N GLY A 453 -2.01 31.60 -26.05
CA GLY A 453 -3.12 31.33 -26.94
C GLY A 453 -3.78 30.02 -26.54
N ILE A 454 -5.12 29.95 -26.48
CA ILE A 454 -5.86 28.75 -26.14
C ILE A 454 -6.90 28.43 -27.18
N GLY A 455 -6.83 27.23 -27.75
CA GLY A 455 -7.81 26.67 -28.68
C GLY A 455 -8.62 25.56 -28.02
N VAL A 456 -9.96 25.61 -28.10
CA VAL A 456 -10.83 24.58 -27.53
C VAL A 456 -11.81 24.05 -28.56
N ASN A 457 -11.90 22.74 -28.68
CA ASN A 457 -12.85 22.06 -29.55
C ASN A 457 -13.48 20.86 -28.84
N CYS A 458 -14.71 20.48 -29.19
CA CYS A 458 -15.33 19.26 -28.71
C CYS A 458 -15.92 18.44 -29.85
N GLY A 459 -15.92 17.13 -29.66
CA GLY A 459 -16.45 16.16 -30.60
C GLY A 459 -16.04 14.75 -30.30
N GLU A 460 -16.40 13.82 -31.14
CA GLU A 460 -16.02 12.42 -31.02
C GLU A 460 -14.52 12.21 -31.21
N CYS A 461 -13.92 11.43 -30.31
CA CYS A 461 -12.54 10.97 -30.36
C CYS A 461 -12.46 9.52 -29.95
N VAL A 462 -11.47 8.81 -30.45
CA VAL A 462 -11.05 7.52 -29.92
C VAL A 462 -10.16 7.79 -28.71
N VAL A 463 -10.57 7.28 -27.56
CA VAL A 463 -9.90 7.43 -26.26
C VAL A 463 -9.39 6.08 -25.80
N GLY A 464 -8.18 5.99 -25.34
CA GLY A 464 -7.63 4.75 -24.80
C GLY A 464 -6.11 4.72 -24.75
N ASN A 465 -5.56 3.53 -24.45
CA ASN A 465 -4.14 3.31 -24.49
C ASN A 465 -3.66 3.12 -25.93
N ILE A 466 -2.84 4.04 -26.39
CA ILE A 466 -2.38 4.13 -27.76
C ILE A 466 -0.86 4.13 -27.75
N GLY A 467 -0.26 3.24 -28.54
CA GLY A 467 1.19 3.11 -28.62
C GLY A 467 1.62 1.75 -29.09
N PHE A 468 2.78 1.30 -28.66
CA PHE A 468 3.31 -0.05 -28.92
C PHE A 468 3.52 -0.83 -27.60
N GLN A 469 3.82 -2.13 -27.71
CA GLN A 469 3.78 -3.09 -26.60
C GLN A 469 4.52 -2.62 -25.32
N ASP A 470 5.64 -1.91 -25.48
CA ASP A 470 6.47 -1.46 -24.35
C ASP A 470 6.19 -0.01 -23.91
N LYS A 471 5.38 0.75 -24.69
CA LYS A 471 5.04 2.13 -24.38
C LYS A 471 3.64 2.47 -24.86
N LEU A 472 2.73 2.59 -23.91
CA LEU A 472 1.33 2.98 -24.13
C LEU A 472 1.07 4.31 -23.41
N ASP A 473 0.54 5.27 -24.14
CA ASP A 473 0.04 6.53 -23.58
C ASP A 473 -1.49 6.50 -23.59
N TYR A 474 -2.11 6.79 -22.45
CA TYR A 474 -3.55 7.02 -22.41
C TYR A 474 -3.83 8.40 -22.99
N THR A 475 -4.37 8.42 -24.19
CA THR A 475 -4.55 9.66 -24.97
C THR A 475 -5.77 9.56 -25.89
N VAL A 476 -5.97 10.59 -26.69
CA VAL A 476 -7.08 10.70 -27.65
C VAL A 476 -6.56 10.88 -29.08
N ILE A 477 -7.24 10.24 -30.02
CA ILE A 477 -7.00 10.42 -31.46
C ILE A 477 -8.32 10.77 -32.15
N GLY A 478 -8.24 11.72 -33.05
CA GLY A 478 -9.37 12.12 -33.90
C GLY A 478 -9.17 13.47 -34.54
N ASP A 479 -10.01 13.79 -35.54
CA ASP A 479 -10.02 15.09 -36.20
C ASP A 479 -10.35 16.25 -35.23
N THR A 480 -11.11 15.92 -34.17
CA THR A 480 -11.43 16.85 -33.07
C THR A 480 -10.16 17.39 -32.39
N VAL A 481 -9.12 16.55 -32.21
CA VAL A 481 -7.83 16.95 -31.64
C VAL A 481 -7.08 17.89 -32.54
N ASN A 482 -7.01 17.56 -33.85
CA ASN A 482 -6.33 18.38 -34.85
C ASN A 482 -6.98 19.75 -34.98
N LEU A 483 -8.32 19.82 -34.92
CA LEU A 483 -9.03 21.08 -34.96
C LEU A 483 -8.71 21.94 -33.73
N ALA A 484 -8.69 21.39 -32.51
CA ALA A 484 -8.34 22.14 -31.32
C ALA A 484 -6.93 22.76 -31.39
N SER A 485 -5.94 22.00 -31.88
CA SER A 485 -4.58 22.53 -32.11
C SER A 485 -4.55 23.67 -33.12
N ARG A 486 -5.32 23.55 -34.23
CA ARG A 486 -5.41 24.65 -35.22
C ARG A 486 -6.10 25.87 -34.64
N LEU A 487 -7.11 25.72 -33.79
CA LEU A 487 -7.79 26.83 -33.12
C LEU A 487 -6.83 27.60 -32.20
N GLU A 488 -5.92 26.89 -31.52
CA GLU A 488 -4.87 27.55 -30.76
C GLU A 488 -4.02 28.44 -31.69
N GLY A 489 -3.51 27.93 -32.82
CA GLY A 489 -2.67 28.68 -33.76
C GLY A 489 -3.33 29.94 -34.29
N VAL A 490 -4.65 29.92 -34.59
CA VAL A 490 -5.36 31.09 -35.11
C VAL A 490 -5.65 32.16 -34.06
N THR A 491 -5.47 31.89 -32.76
CA THR A 491 -5.58 32.89 -31.68
C THR A 491 -4.65 34.09 -31.93
N LYS A 492 -3.51 33.84 -32.56
CA LYS A 492 -2.53 34.88 -32.93
C LYS A 492 -3.05 35.80 -34.00
N TYR A 493 -3.68 35.24 -35.05
CA TYR A 493 -4.25 36.02 -36.16
C TYR A 493 -5.39 36.93 -35.71
N TYR A 494 -6.32 36.37 -34.88
CA TYR A 494 -7.46 37.13 -34.36
C TYR A 494 -7.13 37.99 -33.14
N ARG A 495 -5.91 37.92 -32.61
CA ARG A 495 -5.45 38.57 -31.37
C ARG A 495 -6.39 38.31 -30.20
N GLN A 496 -6.93 37.09 -30.14
CA GLN A 496 -7.78 36.65 -29.04
C GLN A 496 -7.03 35.65 -28.18
N PRO A 497 -7.15 35.73 -26.84
CA PRO A 497 -6.48 34.77 -25.97
C PRO A 497 -7.10 33.36 -26.03
N VAL A 498 -8.41 33.31 -26.32
CA VAL A 498 -9.15 32.03 -26.36
C VAL A 498 -9.99 32.02 -27.66
N ILE A 499 -9.83 30.96 -28.46
CA ILE A 499 -10.68 30.66 -29.61
C ILE A 499 -11.29 29.28 -29.42
N VAL A 500 -12.60 29.20 -29.64
CA VAL A 500 -13.35 27.95 -29.53
C VAL A 500 -14.10 27.64 -30.83
N SER A 501 -14.37 26.36 -31.06
CA SER A 501 -15.17 25.92 -32.21
C SER A 501 -16.66 26.19 -32.02
N GLU A 502 -17.40 26.11 -33.14
CA GLU A 502 -18.86 26.15 -33.12
C GLU A 502 -19.49 25.04 -32.28
N ASN A 503 -18.86 23.85 -32.19
CA ASN A 503 -19.31 22.75 -31.33
C ASN A 503 -19.28 23.15 -29.85
N ILE A 504 -18.18 23.78 -29.39
CA ILE A 504 -18.07 24.33 -28.04
C ILE A 504 -19.14 25.41 -27.80
N TYR A 505 -19.27 26.34 -28.75
CA TYR A 505 -20.31 27.39 -28.67
C TYR A 505 -21.70 26.78 -28.47
N ASN A 506 -22.09 25.81 -29.31
CA ASN A 506 -23.41 25.18 -29.23
C ASN A 506 -23.64 24.45 -27.90
N SER A 507 -22.60 23.83 -27.34
CA SER A 507 -22.67 23.07 -26.08
C SER A 507 -22.64 23.96 -24.82
N ALA A 508 -22.06 25.17 -24.91
CA ALA A 508 -21.81 25.98 -23.71
C ALA A 508 -22.38 27.43 -23.83
N LYS A 509 -23.17 27.73 -24.87
CA LYS A 509 -23.70 29.09 -25.12
C LYS A 509 -24.61 29.63 -24.02
N ASN A 510 -25.17 28.76 -23.17
CA ASN A 510 -25.99 29.16 -22.05
C ASN A 510 -25.16 29.52 -20.81
N ASP A 511 -23.91 29.05 -20.76
CA ASP A 511 -23.04 29.19 -19.59
C ASP A 511 -22.06 30.37 -19.74
N PHE A 512 -21.79 30.84 -21.00
CA PHE A 512 -20.78 31.84 -21.28
C PHE A 512 -21.26 32.85 -22.32
N ILE A 513 -20.63 34.04 -22.34
CA ILE A 513 -20.82 35.08 -23.32
C ILE A 513 -19.79 34.87 -24.44
N PHE A 514 -20.28 34.50 -25.63
CA PHE A 514 -19.44 34.28 -26.80
C PHE A 514 -19.59 35.42 -27.82
N ARG A 515 -18.53 35.67 -28.57
CA ARG A 515 -18.51 36.55 -29.74
C ARG A 515 -17.99 35.76 -30.92
N LYS A 516 -18.72 35.74 -32.03
CA LYS A 516 -18.28 35.11 -33.27
C LYS A 516 -17.08 35.87 -33.82
N ALA A 517 -15.94 35.20 -33.94
CA ALA A 517 -14.73 35.80 -34.51
C ALA A 517 -14.75 35.73 -36.03
N ASP A 518 -15.10 34.58 -36.60
CA ASP A 518 -15.11 34.37 -38.05
C ASP A 518 -15.79 33.02 -38.42
N SER A 519 -15.82 32.75 -39.75
CA SER A 519 -16.06 31.42 -40.33
C SER A 519 -14.89 31.07 -41.22
N VAL A 520 -14.22 29.97 -40.97
CA VAL A 520 -12.98 29.63 -41.68
C VAL A 520 -13.01 28.21 -42.25
N ARG A 521 -12.45 28.03 -43.43
CA ARG A 521 -12.08 26.72 -43.94
C ARG A 521 -10.67 26.40 -43.50
N VAL A 522 -10.54 25.40 -42.62
CA VAL A 522 -9.24 24.90 -42.21
C VAL A 522 -8.76 23.85 -43.21
N LYS A 523 -7.45 23.79 -43.46
CA LYS A 523 -6.84 22.85 -44.41
C LYS A 523 -7.31 21.41 -44.14
N GLY A 524 -7.91 20.75 -45.15
CA GLY A 524 -8.40 19.36 -45.05
C GLY A 524 -9.85 19.22 -44.54
N LYS A 525 -10.62 20.35 -44.44
CA LYS A 525 -12.08 20.31 -44.24
C LYS A 525 -12.78 21.10 -45.32
N ASP A 526 -13.75 20.48 -45.96
CA ASP A 526 -14.60 21.12 -46.97
C ASP A 526 -15.67 22.03 -46.36
N GLN A 527 -16.11 21.68 -45.16
CA GLN A 527 -17.10 22.47 -44.43
C GLN A 527 -16.43 23.57 -43.61
N PRO A 528 -16.95 24.78 -43.65
CA PRO A 528 -16.48 25.89 -42.83
C PRO A 528 -16.76 25.64 -41.35
N VAL A 529 -15.86 26.08 -40.48
CA VAL A 529 -15.99 26.01 -39.02
C VAL A 529 -16.17 27.43 -38.48
N GLY A 530 -17.24 27.64 -37.71
CA GLY A 530 -17.43 28.87 -36.96
C GLY A 530 -16.44 28.98 -35.81
N LEU A 531 -15.77 30.14 -35.74
CA LEU A 531 -14.82 30.47 -34.67
C LEU A 531 -15.45 31.49 -33.74
N TYR A 532 -15.31 31.22 -32.44
CA TYR A 532 -15.84 32.12 -31.41
C TYR A 532 -14.73 32.43 -30.39
N THR A 533 -14.74 33.65 -29.86
CA THR A 533 -14.02 34.00 -28.65
C THR A 533 -15.00 34.05 -27.49
N VAL A 534 -14.50 33.81 -26.27
CA VAL A 534 -15.28 33.81 -25.06
C VAL A 534 -14.81 34.91 -24.12
N TYR A 535 -15.72 35.60 -23.49
CA TYR A 535 -15.38 36.73 -22.62
C TYR A 535 -15.48 36.38 -21.14
N GLU A 536 -16.64 35.88 -20.70
CA GLU A 536 -16.86 35.56 -19.30
C GLU A 536 -17.98 34.53 -19.12
N ALA A 537 -18.00 33.85 -17.98
CA ALA A 537 -19.13 33.00 -17.56
C ALA A 537 -20.36 33.89 -17.25
N TRP A 538 -21.55 33.40 -17.54
CA TRP A 538 -22.75 33.95 -16.95
C TRP A 538 -22.62 33.78 -15.42
N GLN A 539 -22.61 34.87 -14.67
CA GLN A 539 -22.65 34.80 -13.22
C GLN A 539 -24.08 34.50 -12.80
N ASP A 540 -24.30 33.29 -12.25
CA ASP A 540 -25.54 32.93 -11.57
C ASP A 540 -25.61 33.50 -10.14
N ASP A 541 -24.53 34.06 -9.61
CA ASP A 541 -24.53 34.72 -8.30
C ASP A 541 -25.15 36.12 -8.45
N ALA A 542 -26.46 36.10 -8.35
CA ALA A 542 -27.32 37.28 -8.31
C ALA A 542 -27.22 38.01 -6.96
N ASP A 543 -26.01 38.31 -6.51
CA ASP A 543 -25.80 39.24 -5.41
C ASP A 543 -24.72 40.25 -5.83
N GLU A 544 -25.19 41.49 -5.98
CA GLU A 544 -24.48 42.73 -6.32
C GLU A 544 -24.31 43.05 -7.80
N GLU A 545 -24.84 44.20 -8.16
CA GLU A 545 -24.78 44.98 -9.40
C GLU A 545 -23.86 44.43 -10.51
N THR A 546 -24.44 43.96 -11.60
CA THR A 546 -23.69 43.58 -12.82
C THR A 546 -22.58 44.59 -13.07
N PRO A 547 -21.29 44.20 -13.14
CA PRO A 547 -20.19 45.14 -13.32
C PRO A 547 -20.43 46.04 -14.54
N LYS A 548 -20.21 47.33 -14.43
CA LYS A 548 -20.37 48.28 -15.54
C LYS A 548 -19.62 47.84 -16.78
N SER A 549 -18.46 47.16 -16.62
CA SER A 549 -17.69 46.56 -17.70
C SER A 549 -18.48 45.53 -18.51
N LEU A 550 -19.30 44.71 -17.87
CA LEU A 550 -20.09 43.67 -18.52
C LEU A 550 -21.27 44.24 -19.32
N ILE A 551 -21.86 45.31 -18.81
CA ILE A 551 -22.93 46.04 -19.54
C ILE A 551 -22.39 46.67 -20.83
N ILE A 552 -21.22 47.30 -20.75
CA ILE A 552 -20.54 47.88 -21.90
C ILE A 552 -20.15 46.80 -22.90
N GLU A 553 -19.69 45.65 -22.44
CA GLU A 553 -19.37 44.52 -23.33
C GLU A 553 -20.59 43.99 -24.07
N ARG A 554 -21.71 43.84 -23.37
CA ARG A 554 -22.99 43.40 -23.99
C ARG A 554 -23.48 44.40 -25.04
N GLU A 555 -23.35 45.70 -24.77
CA GLU A 555 -23.71 46.73 -25.72
C GLU A 555 -22.80 46.70 -26.97
N ALA A 556 -21.48 46.59 -26.77
CA ALA A 556 -20.52 46.47 -27.87
C ALA A 556 -20.77 45.18 -28.68
N LEU A 557 -21.06 44.07 -28.03
CA LEU A 557 -21.38 42.79 -28.65
C LEU A 557 -22.67 42.85 -29.49
N ASP A 558 -23.71 43.55 -29.00
CA ASP A 558 -24.95 43.71 -29.74
C ASP A 558 -24.70 44.49 -31.06
N GLN A 559 -23.94 45.61 -31.01
CA GLN A 559 -23.56 46.35 -32.20
C GLN A 559 -22.73 45.49 -33.16
N TYR A 560 -21.75 44.78 -32.64
CA TYR A 560 -20.92 43.86 -33.43
C TYR A 560 -21.75 42.78 -34.14
N ASN A 561 -22.66 42.12 -33.42
CA ASN A 561 -23.52 41.08 -34.00
C ASN A 561 -24.46 41.60 -35.07
N LYS A 562 -24.96 42.86 -34.94
CA LYS A 562 -25.70 43.55 -36.01
C LYS A 562 -24.82 43.81 -37.22
N GLY A 563 -23.57 44.24 -36.98
CA GLY A 563 -22.56 44.40 -38.03
C GLY A 563 -22.29 43.10 -38.79
N LEU A 564 -22.12 41.96 -38.08
CA LEU A 564 -21.90 40.67 -38.74
C LEU A 564 -23.06 40.20 -39.61
N LYS A 565 -24.31 40.41 -39.17
CA LYS A 565 -25.50 40.09 -40.01
C LYS A 565 -25.52 40.89 -41.29
N LEU A 566 -25.26 42.18 -41.23
CA LEU A 566 -25.23 43.07 -42.41
C LEU A 566 -24.02 42.78 -43.32
N TYR A 567 -22.88 42.42 -42.73
CA TYR A 567 -21.69 41.97 -43.46
C TYR A 567 -22.00 40.70 -44.27
N ALA A 568 -22.70 39.75 -43.71
CA ALA A 568 -23.13 38.55 -44.41
C ALA A 568 -24.14 38.85 -45.53
N MET A 569 -24.94 39.90 -45.37
CA MET A 569 -25.88 40.39 -46.40
C MET A 569 -25.21 41.32 -47.46
N ARG A 570 -23.89 41.55 -47.31
CA ARG A 570 -23.09 42.46 -48.17
C ARG A 570 -23.52 43.91 -48.08
N GLU A 571 -24.22 44.32 -47.03
CA GLU A 571 -24.60 45.69 -46.75
C GLU A 571 -23.43 46.43 -46.07
N TRP A 572 -22.39 46.70 -46.90
CA TRP A 572 -21.07 47.12 -46.39
C TRP A 572 -21.13 48.44 -45.62
N GLU A 573 -21.84 49.47 -46.16
CA GLU A 573 -21.89 50.77 -45.50
C GLU A 573 -22.60 50.73 -44.16
N THR A 574 -23.70 49.98 -44.05
CA THR A 574 -24.46 49.85 -42.81
C THR A 574 -23.68 49.01 -41.84
N ALA A 575 -23.06 47.93 -42.31
CA ALA A 575 -22.20 47.06 -41.47
C ALA A 575 -21.03 47.84 -40.85
N LYS A 576 -20.38 48.69 -41.64
CA LYS A 576 -19.30 49.60 -41.23
C LYS A 576 -19.70 50.47 -40.03
N GLN A 577 -20.91 51.07 -40.10
CA GLN A 577 -21.42 51.90 -39.01
C GLN A 577 -21.57 51.14 -37.69
N TYR A 578 -22.04 49.91 -37.76
CA TYR A 578 -22.23 49.07 -36.55
C TYR A 578 -20.89 48.61 -35.98
N PHE A 579 -19.91 48.19 -36.80
CA PHE A 579 -18.58 47.85 -36.33
C PHE A 579 -17.85 49.07 -35.76
N SER A 580 -18.01 50.26 -36.38
CA SER A 580 -17.44 51.49 -35.82
C SER A 580 -18.04 51.89 -34.49
N LYS A 581 -19.36 51.65 -34.28
CA LYS A 581 -20.00 51.86 -32.98
C LYS A 581 -19.47 50.87 -31.92
N ALA A 582 -19.35 49.56 -32.27
CA ALA A 582 -18.78 48.56 -31.37
C ALA A 582 -17.37 48.94 -30.96
N LEU A 583 -16.53 49.35 -31.91
CA LEU A 583 -15.16 49.80 -31.65
C LEU A 583 -15.14 51.03 -30.73
N SER A 584 -15.95 52.03 -31.00
CA SER A 584 -16.02 53.24 -30.16
C SER A 584 -16.47 52.95 -28.71
N ILE A 585 -17.40 52.01 -28.53
CA ILE A 585 -17.82 51.58 -27.20
C ILE A 585 -16.66 50.91 -26.44
N ALA A 586 -15.91 50.00 -27.12
CA ALA A 586 -14.74 49.32 -26.55
C ALA A 586 -13.61 50.32 -26.20
N GLU A 587 -13.29 51.26 -27.10
CA GLU A 587 -12.27 52.29 -26.88
C GLU A 587 -12.61 53.21 -25.69
N LYS A 588 -13.87 53.61 -25.54
CA LYS A 588 -14.33 54.36 -24.36
C LYS A 588 -14.19 53.61 -23.06
N ALA A 589 -14.21 52.27 -23.11
CA ALA A 589 -13.96 51.40 -21.98
C ALA A 589 -12.46 51.11 -21.77
N GLY A 590 -11.56 51.72 -22.59
CA GLY A 590 -10.11 51.49 -22.52
C GLY A 590 -9.67 50.11 -23.03
N ARG A 591 -10.43 49.51 -23.95
CA ARG A 591 -10.17 48.18 -24.51
C ARG A 591 -9.89 48.20 -26.00
N GLU A 592 -8.96 47.34 -26.43
CA GLU A 592 -8.71 47.10 -27.86
C GLU A 592 -9.79 46.15 -28.41
N ASP A 593 -10.50 46.54 -29.47
CA ASP A 593 -11.43 45.70 -30.21
C ASP A 593 -10.88 45.37 -31.60
N TYR A 594 -9.92 44.44 -31.63
CA TYR A 594 -9.28 44.02 -32.87
C TYR A 594 -10.27 43.39 -33.87
N LEU A 595 -11.26 42.63 -33.41
CA LEU A 595 -12.23 41.98 -34.30
C LEU A 595 -13.07 42.99 -35.05
N SER A 596 -13.58 44.04 -34.40
CA SER A 596 -14.30 45.12 -35.10
C SER A 596 -13.39 45.85 -36.12
N SER A 597 -12.14 46.12 -35.75
CA SER A 597 -11.15 46.74 -36.66
C SER A 597 -10.85 45.84 -37.85
N LEU A 598 -10.75 44.50 -37.64
CA LEU A 598 -10.52 43.53 -38.72
C LEU A 598 -11.67 43.56 -39.75
N TYR A 599 -12.93 43.56 -39.28
CA TYR A 599 -14.08 43.62 -40.19
C TYR A 599 -14.19 44.95 -40.89
N LEU A 600 -13.85 46.08 -40.27
CA LEU A 600 -13.77 47.38 -40.91
C LEU A 600 -12.73 47.38 -42.03
N SER A 601 -11.55 46.80 -41.81
CA SER A 601 -10.52 46.64 -42.82
C SER A 601 -10.99 45.79 -44.01
N ARG A 602 -11.61 44.66 -43.75
CA ARG A 602 -12.16 43.74 -44.77
C ARG A 602 -13.28 44.42 -45.61
N ILE A 603 -14.17 45.12 -44.92
CA ILE A 603 -15.23 45.88 -45.65
C ILE A 603 -14.60 46.86 -46.58
N SER A 604 -13.57 47.61 -46.14
CA SER A 604 -12.89 48.59 -46.99
C SER A 604 -12.23 47.92 -48.21
N GLU A 605 -11.68 46.74 -48.06
CA GLU A 605 -11.13 45.93 -49.14
C GLU A 605 -12.22 45.44 -50.11
N TYR A 606 -13.33 44.88 -49.55
CA TYR A 606 -14.43 44.31 -50.34
C TYR A 606 -15.28 45.37 -51.08
N GLN A 607 -15.22 46.62 -50.66
CA GLN A 607 -15.78 47.74 -51.40
C GLN A 607 -14.97 48.04 -52.68
N ILE A 608 -13.65 47.78 -52.65
CA ILE A 608 -12.76 47.95 -53.81
C ILE A 608 -12.76 46.69 -54.69
N ASN A 609 -12.62 45.50 -54.02
CA ASN A 609 -12.53 44.17 -54.63
C ASN A 609 -13.66 43.29 -54.13
N PRO A 610 -14.88 43.35 -54.62
CA PRO A 610 -16.02 42.62 -54.14
C PRO A 610 -15.78 41.08 -54.20
N PRO A 611 -16.13 40.34 -53.18
CA PRO A 611 -16.05 38.88 -53.22
C PRO A 611 -17.03 38.32 -54.28
N PRO A 612 -16.74 37.10 -54.82
CA PRO A 612 -17.57 36.49 -55.86
C PRO A 612 -19.03 36.31 -55.40
N PRO A 613 -19.98 36.17 -56.33
CA PRO A 613 -21.42 36.06 -55.97
C PRO A 613 -21.78 34.94 -55.06
N ASP A 614 -21.07 33.82 -55.15
CA ASP A 614 -21.23 32.59 -54.37
C ASP A 614 -20.42 32.55 -53.07
N TRP A 615 -19.78 33.69 -52.70
CA TRP A 615 -19.01 33.76 -51.46
C TRP A 615 -19.91 33.54 -50.22
N ASP A 616 -19.53 32.58 -49.42
CA ASP A 616 -20.22 32.10 -48.22
C ASP A 616 -19.76 32.77 -46.90
N CYS A 617 -19.13 33.91 -46.98
CA CYS A 617 -18.52 34.63 -45.85
C CYS A 617 -17.39 33.90 -45.16
N THR A 618 -16.82 32.89 -45.81
CA THR A 618 -15.75 32.05 -45.26
C THR A 618 -14.39 32.50 -45.74
N ILE A 619 -13.42 32.45 -44.88
CA ILE A 619 -12.01 32.72 -45.20
C ILE A 619 -11.25 31.38 -45.24
N THR A 620 -10.50 31.16 -46.31
CA THR A 620 -9.60 30.01 -46.41
C THR A 620 -8.26 30.37 -45.79
N MET A 621 -7.89 29.64 -44.71
CA MET A 621 -6.57 29.80 -44.11
C MET A 621 -5.57 28.90 -44.84
N THR A 622 -4.57 29.49 -45.47
CA THR A 622 -3.54 28.79 -46.26
C THR A 622 -2.26 28.52 -45.45
N GLU A 623 -2.05 29.21 -44.33
CA GLU A 623 -0.88 29.07 -43.46
C GLU A 623 -1.21 28.32 -42.15
N LYS A 624 -0.12 27.65 -41.61
CA LYS A 624 -0.20 26.90 -40.33
C LYS A 624 -0.24 27.84 -39.14
#